data_5a59d5181ea2a9fd2708534adbcbc2eb
#
_entry.id   5a59d5181ea2a9fd2708534adbcbc2eb
#
_cell.length_a   1.000
_cell.length_b   1.000
_cell.length_c   1.000
_cell.angle_alpha   90.00
_cell.angle_beta   90.00
_cell.angle_gamma   90.00
#
_symmetry.space_group_name_H-M   'P 1'
#
loop_
_entity.id
_entity.type
_entity.pdbx_description
1 polymer ?
#
loop_
_entity_poly.entity_id
_entity_poly.type
_entity_poly.pdbx_seq_one_letter_code
_entity_poly.pdbx_strand_id
1 'polypeptide(L)'
;MKKILLTNLSYTGFRGQTKSIDFNEEGTTTISGHNGSGKSTVFNAFLWLLTSFDAEDRSNYNLFDENSDEDAKTCSVTAYFLVDGAEAKLQKKARQNMVRSRESGEKYRKGDSYDYFVNDMKCNAKFYSDFVEEHFGKVTRLKIMLNPNYYRLIEPSVLRGYFSEIAGDVKPEEFKKDYKAVIDIINEYGAAGAKKYYANKIKENDEQLRQLNARISATEDVLPNIDDISNIEANISSLESQRSIIESRRNALSLNDTEFINKRKEQETAIYNKKREMEDARDKHESERDAKIRAANDELENIKRTNKENVSRRRILREKIKYTEERIEDKKKLLESLRVEYSRVNNLQFSNICPECGSEYKGENFARAINRFNDKKKSDLVLVKQTGITEKKNLETLTSELESLKAELENTKDLDVTEAENKVYELRKTLFHFDATEYEKEIARMESERIEIPENEELKSILLQLGEINSKLATLNRELGVKDAYELGRSNIDRMKFDIRCVECEKGDNIGFKNLVEDYQREYADIVRSHVNVKFKRVVVEMTRPNKSGQLEDVCNLSIDGVSNTVNSASEKIIGCEVCEAFQSHYGISLPLFIDGSECMNDENIPEHDGQRIILKVTENDFKVE
;
A
#
# COMPACT_ATOMS: atom_id res chain seq x y z
N MET A 1 -9.66 34.50 -14.58
CA MET A 1 -8.53 33.79 -15.16
C MET A 1 -7.43 34.81 -15.42
N LYS A 2 -6.23 34.61 -14.90
CA LYS A 2 -5.09 35.51 -15.09
C LYS A 2 -4.70 35.53 -16.58
N LYS A 3 -4.69 36.69 -17.22
CA LYS A 3 -4.43 36.80 -18.67
C LYS A 3 -2.99 37.25 -18.90
N ILE A 4 -2.24 36.45 -19.65
CA ILE A 4 -0.85 36.74 -20.03
C ILE A 4 -0.76 36.80 -21.55
N LEU A 5 -0.38 37.94 -22.07
CA LEU A 5 -0.18 38.17 -23.49
C LEU A 5 1.30 38.40 -23.77
N LEU A 6 1.82 37.80 -24.80
CA LEU A 6 3.14 38.07 -25.36
C LEU A 6 3.01 39.18 -26.36
N THR A 7 3.61 40.34 -26.11
CA THR A 7 3.52 41.49 -27.03
C THR A 7 4.68 41.54 -27.98
N ASN A 8 5.89 41.19 -27.52
CA ASN A 8 7.06 41.12 -28.36
C ASN A 8 7.99 39.97 -27.90
N LEU A 9 8.61 39.28 -28.83
CA LEU A 9 9.72 38.35 -28.60
C LEU A 9 10.88 38.69 -29.52
N SER A 10 11.99 39.02 -28.92
CA SER A 10 13.23 39.30 -29.66
C SER A 10 14.34 38.36 -29.20
N TYR A 11 15.09 37.88 -30.15
CA TYR A 11 16.28 37.06 -29.87
C TYR A 11 17.43 37.37 -30.81
N THR A 12 18.64 37.24 -30.28
CA THR A 12 19.90 37.49 -31.00
C THR A 12 20.81 36.28 -30.82
N GLY A 13 21.32 35.74 -31.92
CA GLY A 13 22.23 34.60 -31.90
C GLY A 13 21.60 33.28 -31.43
N PHE A 14 20.32 33.26 -31.18
CA PHE A 14 19.63 32.04 -30.70
C PHE A 14 19.47 31.07 -31.88
N ARG A 15 20.15 29.93 -31.81
CA ARG A 15 20.27 28.95 -32.91
C ARG A 15 20.70 29.58 -34.23
N GLY A 16 21.64 30.54 -34.16
CA GLY A 16 22.14 31.25 -35.33
C GLY A 16 21.18 32.29 -35.93
N GLN A 17 20.09 32.62 -35.27
CA GLN A 17 19.10 33.54 -35.78
C GLN A 17 18.94 34.77 -34.88
N THR A 18 18.61 35.88 -35.55
CA THR A 18 18.31 37.16 -34.91
C THR A 18 16.99 37.67 -35.47
N LYS A 19 15.99 37.83 -34.61
CA LYS A 19 14.66 38.34 -35.00
C LYS A 19 14.02 39.13 -33.86
N SER A 20 13.11 40.02 -34.24
CA SER A 20 12.21 40.70 -33.33
C SER A 20 10.79 40.60 -33.93
N ILE A 21 9.85 40.12 -33.13
CA ILE A 21 8.51 39.79 -33.58
C ILE A 21 7.52 40.44 -32.62
N ASP A 22 6.64 41.23 -33.18
CA ASP A 22 5.47 41.78 -32.47
C ASP A 22 4.29 40.86 -32.66
N PHE A 23 3.51 40.66 -31.60
CA PHE A 23 2.37 39.78 -31.59
C PHE A 23 1.08 40.58 -31.36
N ASN A 24 0.02 40.12 -32.01
CA ASN A 24 -1.30 40.68 -31.78
C ASN A 24 -1.77 40.37 -30.34
N GLU A 25 -2.20 41.39 -29.62
CA GLU A 25 -2.73 41.23 -28.25
C GLU A 25 -4.10 40.54 -28.25
N GLU A 26 -4.84 40.70 -29.33
CA GLU A 26 -6.14 40.07 -29.56
C GLU A 26 -6.10 39.20 -30.83
N GLY A 27 -6.76 38.03 -30.76
CA GLY A 27 -6.89 37.13 -31.90
C GLY A 27 -5.68 36.24 -32.16
N THR A 28 -5.31 36.12 -33.41
CA THR A 28 -4.27 35.18 -33.87
C THR A 28 -3.12 35.93 -34.53
N THR A 29 -1.89 35.59 -34.18
CA THR A 29 -0.70 35.99 -34.95
C THR A 29 -0.25 34.80 -35.78
N THR A 30 -0.11 34.96 -37.07
CA THR A 30 0.39 33.93 -37.97
C THR A 30 1.83 34.22 -38.38
N ILE A 31 2.72 33.27 -38.11
CA ILE A 31 4.09 33.32 -38.57
C ILE A 31 4.27 32.31 -39.71
N SER A 32 4.45 32.80 -40.90
CA SER A 32 4.57 31.98 -42.11
C SER A 32 5.99 32.06 -42.69
N GLY A 33 6.35 31.05 -43.50
CA GLY A 33 7.64 31.03 -44.23
C GLY A 33 8.06 29.62 -44.64
N HIS A 34 9.07 29.52 -45.46
CA HIS A 34 9.62 28.24 -45.94
C HIS A 34 10.24 27.40 -44.81
N ASN A 35 10.50 26.12 -45.08
CA ASN A 35 11.21 25.26 -44.14
C ASN A 35 12.64 25.81 -43.86
N GLY A 36 13.05 25.82 -42.58
CA GLY A 36 14.34 26.40 -42.16
C GLY A 36 14.31 27.93 -41.95
N SER A 37 13.19 28.64 -42.23
CA SER A 37 13.08 30.10 -42.05
C SER A 37 13.10 30.56 -40.58
N GLY A 38 13.07 29.63 -39.62
CA GLY A 38 13.19 29.90 -38.18
C GLY A 38 11.87 30.03 -37.45
N LYS A 39 10.74 29.55 -38.00
CA LYS A 39 9.45 29.55 -37.32
C LYS A 39 9.50 28.81 -35.99
N SER A 40 9.92 27.54 -35.97
CA SER A 40 10.04 26.74 -34.73
C SER A 40 11.13 27.30 -33.80
N THR A 41 12.08 28.13 -34.31
CA THR A 41 13.07 28.84 -33.47
C THR A 41 12.37 29.86 -32.58
N VAL A 42 11.34 30.55 -33.08
CA VAL A 42 10.51 31.49 -32.29
C VAL A 42 9.88 30.78 -31.09
N PHE A 43 9.24 29.62 -31.31
CA PHE A 43 8.65 28.85 -30.26
C PHE A 43 9.68 28.30 -29.25
N ASN A 44 10.80 27.78 -29.75
CA ASN A 44 11.89 27.32 -28.90
C ASN A 44 12.51 28.45 -28.06
N ALA A 45 12.65 29.66 -28.61
CA ALA A 45 13.13 30.82 -27.86
C ALA A 45 12.14 31.18 -26.72
N PHE A 46 10.86 31.19 -27.00
CA PHE A 46 9.81 31.41 -26.00
C PHE A 46 9.84 30.36 -24.88
N LEU A 47 9.86 29.06 -25.23
CA LEU A 47 9.97 27.99 -24.26
C LEU A 47 11.26 28.06 -23.43
N TRP A 48 12.40 28.32 -24.08
CA TRP A 48 13.68 28.43 -23.38
C TRP A 48 13.69 29.57 -22.37
N LEU A 49 13.07 30.68 -22.70
CA LEU A 49 12.97 31.82 -21.79
C LEU A 49 12.23 31.45 -20.50
N LEU A 50 11.10 30.78 -20.59
CA LEU A 50 10.22 30.46 -19.45
C LEU A 50 10.59 29.15 -18.73
N THR A 51 11.03 28.15 -19.49
CA THR A 51 11.19 26.79 -18.95
C THR A 51 12.64 26.28 -18.94
N SER A 52 13.53 26.90 -19.71
CA SER A 52 14.89 26.41 -20.01
C SER A 52 14.95 25.16 -20.88
N PHE A 53 13.82 24.71 -21.44
CA PHE A 53 13.70 23.55 -22.31
C PHE A 53 13.28 23.96 -23.71
N ASP A 54 13.54 23.10 -24.69
CA ASP A 54 13.01 23.27 -26.05
C ASP A 54 11.68 22.55 -26.23
N ALA A 55 11.12 22.60 -27.44
CA ALA A 55 9.85 21.95 -27.77
C ALA A 55 9.88 20.41 -27.68
N GLU A 56 11.06 19.79 -27.69
CA GLU A 56 11.28 18.35 -27.51
C GLU A 56 11.64 18.00 -26.07
N ASP A 57 11.40 18.92 -25.12
CA ASP A 57 11.72 18.79 -23.69
C ASP A 57 13.20 18.52 -23.36
N ARG A 58 14.10 18.99 -24.21
CA ARG A 58 15.53 18.86 -23.99
C ARG A 58 16.05 20.10 -23.26
N SER A 59 16.80 19.91 -22.18
CA SER A 59 17.49 20.98 -21.45
C SER A 59 18.91 21.21 -21.99
N ASN A 60 19.49 20.20 -22.61
CA ASN A 60 20.85 20.25 -23.17
C ASN A 60 20.77 20.16 -24.70
N TYR A 61 20.63 21.29 -25.34
CA TYR A 61 20.65 21.42 -26.80
C TYR A 61 21.45 22.66 -27.20
N ASN A 62 21.81 22.76 -28.48
CA ASN A 62 22.59 23.86 -28.94
C ASN A 62 21.79 25.18 -29.01
N LEU A 63 22.21 26.16 -28.22
CA LEU A 63 21.58 27.49 -28.14
C LEU A 63 22.23 28.49 -29.11
N PHE A 64 23.44 28.21 -29.62
CA PHE A 64 24.29 29.15 -30.28
C PHE A 64 24.33 28.91 -31.80
N ASP A 65 24.88 29.88 -32.51
CA ASP A 65 25.18 29.73 -33.93
C ASP A 65 26.40 28.81 -34.12
N GLU A 66 26.20 27.68 -34.77
CA GLU A 66 27.27 26.73 -35.06
C GLU A 66 28.27 27.27 -36.08
N ASN A 67 27.83 28.14 -36.96
CA ASN A 67 28.62 28.70 -38.04
C ASN A 67 29.31 30.05 -37.70
N SER A 68 29.13 30.54 -36.46
CA SER A 68 29.82 31.76 -36.02
C SER A 68 31.30 31.48 -35.73
N ASP A 69 32.17 32.32 -36.19
CA ASP A 69 33.63 32.27 -35.96
C ASP A 69 34.04 32.92 -34.63
N GLU A 70 33.07 33.33 -33.78
CA GLU A 70 33.37 33.95 -32.50
C GLU A 70 34.01 32.98 -31.52
N ASP A 71 35.03 33.40 -30.83
CA ASP A 71 35.76 32.64 -29.80
C ASP A 71 34.86 32.16 -28.66
N ALA A 72 33.86 32.95 -28.30
CA ALA A 72 32.84 32.61 -27.26
C ALA A 72 31.47 33.07 -27.76
N LYS A 73 30.68 32.11 -28.20
CA LYS A 73 29.36 32.39 -28.76
C LYS A 73 28.40 32.86 -27.68
N THR A 74 27.51 33.78 -28.06
CA THR A 74 26.48 34.32 -27.16
C THR A 74 25.12 34.25 -27.81
N CYS A 75 24.07 34.09 -27.00
CA CYS A 75 22.73 34.31 -27.45
C CYS A 75 21.89 35.01 -26.37
N SER A 76 20.88 35.71 -26.80
CA SER A 76 19.93 36.34 -25.87
C SER A 76 18.49 36.18 -26.38
N VAL A 77 17.56 36.00 -25.46
CA VAL A 77 16.12 36.02 -25.71
C VAL A 77 15.47 37.00 -24.76
N THR A 78 14.65 37.88 -25.29
CA THR A 78 13.90 38.89 -24.53
C THR A 78 12.43 38.79 -24.94
N ALA A 79 11.55 38.81 -23.97
CA ALA A 79 10.11 38.88 -24.23
C ALA A 79 9.44 39.97 -23.35
N TYR A 80 8.46 40.61 -23.96
CA TYR A 80 7.58 41.55 -23.29
C TYR A 80 6.22 40.96 -23.18
N PHE A 81 5.63 41.05 -21.97
CA PHE A 81 4.35 40.50 -21.63
C PHE A 81 3.43 41.55 -21.05
N LEU A 82 2.14 41.37 -21.26
CA LEU A 82 1.10 42.00 -20.45
C LEU A 82 0.50 40.95 -19.51
N VAL A 83 0.75 41.09 -18.22
CA VAL A 83 0.24 40.20 -17.16
C VAL A 83 -0.90 40.93 -16.46
N ASP A 84 -2.15 40.55 -16.75
CA ASP A 84 -3.35 41.25 -16.32
C ASP A 84 -3.29 42.78 -16.61
N GLY A 85 -2.73 43.14 -17.77
CA GLY A 85 -2.55 44.52 -18.23
C GLY A 85 -1.29 45.23 -17.68
N ALA A 86 -0.55 44.63 -16.79
CA ALA A 86 0.74 45.16 -16.32
C ALA A 86 1.91 44.66 -17.18
N GLU A 87 2.77 45.56 -17.59
CA GLU A 87 3.94 45.20 -18.37
C GLU A 87 4.98 44.39 -17.55
N ALA A 88 5.48 43.33 -18.15
CA ALA A 88 6.58 42.53 -17.60
C ALA A 88 7.56 42.20 -18.71
N LYS A 89 8.85 42.35 -18.42
CA LYS A 89 9.94 42.06 -19.36
C LYS A 89 10.84 40.96 -18.78
N LEU A 90 11.00 39.89 -19.53
CA LEU A 90 11.95 38.84 -19.19
C LEU A 90 13.06 38.79 -20.24
N GLN A 91 14.31 38.67 -19.77
CA GLN A 91 15.45 38.43 -20.66
C GLN A 91 16.36 37.36 -20.06
N LYS A 92 16.81 36.47 -20.92
CA LYS A 92 17.80 35.44 -20.58
C LYS A 92 18.90 35.45 -21.63
N LYS A 93 20.15 35.50 -21.16
CA LYS A 93 21.35 35.47 -22.01
C LYS A 93 22.15 34.22 -21.69
N ALA A 94 22.71 33.60 -22.72
CA ALA A 94 23.65 32.51 -22.56
C ALA A 94 24.99 32.87 -23.24
N ARG A 95 26.09 32.44 -22.65
CA ARG A 95 27.43 32.60 -23.18
C ARG A 95 28.24 31.32 -22.97
N GLN A 96 28.96 30.90 -24.00
CA GLN A 96 29.89 29.78 -23.89
C GLN A 96 31.09 30.15 -23.00
N ASN A 97 31.43 29.31 -22.05
CA ASN A 97 32.63 29.44 -21.24
C ASN A 97 33.77 28.66 -21.91
N MET A 98 34.66 29.39 -22.56
CA MET A 98 35.82 28.83 -23.22
C MET A 98 37.02 28.83 -22.27
N VAL A 99 37.64 27.68 -22.09
CA VAL A 99 38.83 27.51 -21.23
C VAL A 99 39.95 26.93 -22.07
N ARG A 100 41.19 27.38 -21.82
CA ARG A 100 42.36 26.79 -22.47
C ARG A 100 42.80 25.53 -21.73
N SER A 101 43.03 24.46 -22.49
CA SER A 101 43.68 23.27 -21.96
C SER A 101 45.11 23.61 -21.52
N ARG A 102 45.50 23.14 -20.36
CA ARG A 102 46.86 23.29 -19.85
C ARG A 102 47.86 22.41 -20.61
N GLU A 103 47.40 21.34 -21.22
CA GLU A 103 48.21 20.33 -21.92
C GLU A 103 48.36 20.66 -23.41
N SER A 104 47.28 21.00 -24.10
CA SER A 104 47.29 21.25 -25.56
C SER A 104 47.33 22.72 -25.92
N GLY A 105 47.07 23.65 -25.00
CA GLY A 105 46.94 25.08 -25.29
C GLY A 105 45.69 25.47 -26.07
N GLU A 106 44.88 24.49 -26.50
CA GLU A 106 43.66 24.70 -27.28
C GLU A 106 42.51 25.17 -26.40
N LYS A 107 41.66 26.02 -26.97
CA LYS A 107 40.44 26.44 -26.31
C LYS A 107 39.37 25.38 -26.47
N TYR A 108 38.73 24.97 -25.37
CA TYR A 108 37.57 24.08 -25.37
C TYR A 108 36.45 24.67 -24.53
N ARG A 109 35.20 24.30 -24.86
CA ARG A 109 34.01 24.71 -24.15
C ARG A 109 33.88 23.91 -22.85
N LYS A 110 33.85 24.59 -21.69
CA LYS A 110 33.69 23.99 -20.36
C LYS A 110 32.21 24.00 -19.88
N GLY A 111 31.31 24.53 -20.66
CA GLY A 111 29.91 24.73 -20.34
C GLY A 111 29.44 26.12 -20.71
N ASP A 112 28.32 26.53 -20.19
CA ASP A 112 27.72 27.82 -20.46
C ASP A 112 27.45 28.60 -19.18
N SER A 113 27.48 29.93 -19.28
CA SER A 113 27.01 30.83 -18.24
C SER A 113 25.72 31.52 -18.68
N TYR A 114 24.90 31.81 -17.73
CA TYR A 114 23.59 32.42 -17.96
C TYR A 114 23.45 33.71 -17.16
N ASP A 115 22.95 34.76 -17.81
CA ASP A 115 22.52 35.98 -17.16
C ASP A 115 20.99 36.11 -17.29
N TYR A 116 20.37 36.52 -16.23
CA TYR A 116 18.92 36.64 -16.12
C TYR A 116 18.52 38.06 -15.80
N PHE A 117 17.45 38.54 -16.42
CA PHE A 117 16.93 39.89 -16.19
C PHE A 117 15.41 39.86 -16.10
N VAL A 118 14.88 40.61 -15.15
CA VAL A 118 13.46 40.86 -14.96
C VAL A 118 13.27 42.37 -14.94
N ASN A 119 12.46 42.91 -15.85
CA ASN A 119 12.22 44.34 -16.02
C ASN A 119 13.56 45.14 -16.08
N ASP A 120 14.48 44.67 -16.93
CA ASP A 120 15.83 45.22 -17.16
C ASP A 120 16.78 45.12 -15.94
N MET A 121 16.34 44.60 -14.82
CA MET A 121 17.20 44.39 -13.67
C MET A 121 17.85 43.00 -13.74
N LYS A 122 19.20 42.99 -13.67
CA LYS A 122 19.96 41.75 -13.59
C LYS A 122 19.66 41.05 -12.27
N CYS A 123 19.30 39.77 -12.34
CA CYS A 123 18.99 38.97 -11.19
C CYS A 123 19.72 37.60 -11.24
N ASN A 124 19.66 36.85 -10.14
CA ASN A 124 20.14 35.48 -10.12
C ASN A 124 19.11 34.52 -10.67
N ALA A 125 19.54 33.29 -10.98
CA ALA A 125 18.68 32.24 -11.53
C ALA A 125 17.46 31.93 -10.64
N LYS A 126 17.62 31.99 -9.31
CA LYS A 126 16.55 31.73 -8.37
C LYS A 126 15.47 32.79 -8.44
N PHE A 127 15.84 34.07 -8.34
CA PHE A 127 14.87 35.17 -8.44
C PHE A 127 14.13 35.13 -9.79
N TYR A 128 14.82 34.83 -10.87
CA TYR A 128 14.20 34.68 -12.18
C TYR A 128 13.17 33.54 -12.18
N SER A 129 13.54 32.37 -11.64
CA SER A 129 12.66 31.23 -11.52
C SER A 129 11.47 31.51 -10.61
N ASP A 130 11.69 32.16 -9.47
CA ASP A 130 10.63 32.54 -8.53
C ASP A 130 9.65 33.52 -9.20
N PHE A 131 10.14 34.49 -9.96
CA PHE A 131 9.30 35.42 -10.72
C PHE A 131 8.47 34.70 -11.80
N VAL A 132 9.09 33.79 -12.54
CA VAL A 132 8.37 32.97 -13.54
C VAL A 132 7.33 32.11 -12.85
N GLU A 133 7.65 31.49 -11.72
CA GLU A 133 6.70 30.65 -10.99
C GLU A 133 5.52 31.47 -10.43
N GLU A 134 5.75 32.66 -9.91
CA GLU A 134 4.72 33.55 -9.35
C GLU A 134 3.78 34.09 -10.42
N HIS A 135 4.32 34.43 -11.58
CA HIS A 135 3.54 35.12 -12.61
C HIS A 135 2.99 34.18 -13.69
N PHE A 136 3.73 33.14 -14.05
CA PHE A 136 3.39 32.22 -15.15
C PHE A 136 3.03 30.81 -14.64
N GLY A 137 3.54 30.41 -13.49
CA GLY A 137 3.36 29.09 -12.89
C GLY A 137 4.63 28.24 -12.85
N LYS A 138 4.57 27.13 -12.14
CA LYS A 138 5.70 26.19 -12.00
C LYS A 138 6.17 25.66 -13.34
N VAL A 139 7.48 25.55 -13.54
CA VAL A 139 8.08 25.07 -14.79
C VAL A 139 7.51 23.71 -15.23
N THR A 140 7.27 22.80 -14.31
CA THR A 140 6.66 21.49 -14.62
C THR A 140 5.25 21.62 -15.20
N ARG A 141 4.45 22.57 -14.72
CA ARG A 141 3.12 22.87 -15.23
C ARG A 141 3.17 23.73 -16.50
N LEU A 142 4.14 24.66 -16.59
CA LEU A 142 4.35 25.47 -17.78
C LEU A 142 4.59 24.64 -19.03
N LYS A 143 5.37 23.56 -18.93
CA LYS A 143 5.64 22.68 -20.05
C LYS A 143 4.37 22.12 -20.69
N ILE A 144 3.43 21.63 -19.88
CA ILE A 144 2.19 21.06 -20.37
C ILE A 144 1.18 22.14 -20.80
N MET A 145 1.27 23.34 -20.25
CA MET A 145 0.39 24.47 -20.61
C MET A 145 0.85 25.21 -21.88
N LEU A 146 2.14 25.17 -22.21
CA LEU A 146 2.71 25.96 -23.30
C LEU A 146 3.05 25.14 -24.54
N ASN A 147 3.34 23.86 -24.37
CA ASN A 147 3.83 23.04 -25.47
C ASN A 147 2.82 21.95 -25.87
N PRO A 148 2.10 22.13 -26.98
CA PRO A 148 1.14 21.14 -27.47
C PRO A 148 1.72 19.76 -27.77
N ASN A 149 3.04 19.63 -27.93
CA ASN A 149 3.68 18.33 -28.13
C ASN A 149 4.07 17.64 -26.82
N TYR A 150 4.06 18.36 -25.69
CA TYR A 150 4.63 17.88 -24.42
C TYR A 150 3.95 16.61 -23.89
N TYR A 151 2.65 16.48 -24.05
CA TYR A 151 1.90 15.29 -23.61
C TYR A 151 2.41 13.97 -24.21
N ARG A 152 3.10 14.03 -25.36
CA ARG A 152 3.71 12.86 -26.04
C ARG A 152 5.11 12.56 -25.58
N LEU A 153 5.78 13.52 -24.94
CA LEU A 153 7.18 13.43 -24.51
C LEU A 153 7.32 12.89 -23.10
N ILE A 154 6.25 12.87 -22.34
CA ILE A 154 6.23 12.42 -20.94
C ILE A 154 5.68 11.01 -20.84
N GLU A 155 6.16 10.29 -19.83
CA GLU A 155 5.69 8.95 -19.52
C GLU A 155 4.19 8.92 -19.24
N PRO A 156 3.45 7.91 -19.74
CA PRO A 156 2.00 7.82 -19.54
C PRO A 156 1.57 7.87 -18.07
N SER A 157 2.39 7.34 -17.17
CA SER A 157 2.13 7.37 -15.72
C SER A 157 2.18 8.79 -15.15
N VAL A 158 3.12 9.62 -15.63
CA VAL A 158 3.25 11.03 -15.24
C VAL A 158 2.09 11.84 -15.82
N LEU A 159 1.78 11.62 -17.10
CA LEU A 159 0.64 12.30 -17.76
C LEU A 159 -0.69 11.99 -17.06
N ARG A 160 -0.89 10.73 -16.66
CA ARG A 160 -2.05 10.34 -15.86
C ARG A 160 -2.11 11.09 -14.52
N GLY A 161 -0.96 11.28 -13.86
CA GLY A 161 -0.87 12.09 -12.64
C GLY A 161 -1.36 13.53 -12.85
N TYR A 162 -0.98 14.16 -13.96
CA TYR A 162 -1.48 15.48 -14.33
C TYR A 162 -3.00 15.49 -14.57
N PHE A 163 -3.53 14.49 -15.28
CA PHE A 163 -4.98 14.39 -15.48
C PHE A 163 -5.74 14.16 -14.18
N SER A 164 -5.19 13.37 -13.27
CA SER A 164 -5.77 13.20 -11.93
C SER A 164 -5.78 14.52 -11.14
N GLU A 165 -4.76 15.36 -11.29
CA GLU A 165 -4.71 16.69 -10.66
C GLU A 165 -5.86 17.58 -11.16
N ILE A 166 -6.10 17.63 -12.47
CA ILE A 166 -7.18 18.45 -13.03
C ILE A 166 -8.59 17.87 -12.84
N ALA A 167 -8.69 16.55 -12.57
CA ALA A 167 -9.96 15.93 -12.19
C ALA A 167 -10.49 16.46 -10.87
N GLY A 168 -9.57 16.78 -9.95
CA GLY A 168 -9.90 17.16 -8.58
C GLY A 168 -10.34 15.97 -7.73
N ASP A 169 -10.84 16.27 -6.53
CA ASP A 169 -11.27 15.26 -5.57
C ASP A 169 -12.64 14.69 -5.95
N VAL A 170 -12.75 13.36 -5.87
CA VAL A 170 -14.03 12.65 -6.02
C VAL A 170 -14.78 12.72 -4.70
N LYS A 171 -16.02 13.20 -4.74
CA LYS A 171 -16.86 13.31 -3.56
C LYS A 171 -17.65 12.04 -3.30
N PRO A 172 -17.95 11.71 -2.03
CA PRO A 172 -18.71 10.51 -1.68
C PRO A 172 -20.09 10.44 -2.37
N GLU A 173 -20.71 11.59 -2.64
CA GLU A 173 -22.04 11.67 -3.27
C GLU A 173 -22.03 11.30 -4.75
N GLU A 174 -20.88 11.24 -5.38
CA GLU A 174 -20.75 10.90 -6.79
C GLU A 174 -20.80 9.39 -7.06
N PHE A 175 -20.58 8.59 -6.01
CA PHE A 175 -20.70 7.14 -6.10
C PHE A 175 -22.16 6.70 -6.12
N LYS A 176 -22.50 5.80 -7.05
CA LYS A 176 -23.83 5.20 -7.18
C LYS A 176 -24.09 4.11 -6.17
N LYS A 177 -23.03 3.41 -5.72
CA LYS A 177 -23.07 2.34 -4.74
C LYS A 177 -22.62 2.83 -3.37
N ASP A 178 -23.11 2.18 -2.32
CA ASP A 178 -22.63 2.41 -0.95
C ASP A 178 -21.39 1.55 -0.68
N TYR A 179 -20.28 2.18 -0.36
CA TYR A 179 -18.99 1.55 -0.08
C TYR A 179 -18.58 1.63 1.41
N LYS A 180 -19.51 2.01 2.31
CA LYS A 180 -19.23 2.15 3.75
C LYS A 180 -18.58 0.94 4.36
N ALA A 181 -18.97 -0.27 3.90
CA ALA A 181 -18.43 -1.52 4.41
C ALA A 181 -16.92 -1.73 4.14
N VAL A 182 -16.36 -1.03 3.16
CA VAL A 182 -14.96 -1.21 2.74
C VAL A 182 -14.15 0.08 2.75
N ILE A 183 -14.81 1.23 2.96
CA ILE A 183 -14.18 2.55 2.80
C ILE A 183 -13.05 2.78 3.81
N ASP A 184 -13.18 2.31 5.04
CA ASP A 184 -12.15 2.48 6.07
C ASP A 184 -10.87 1.73 5.70
N ILE A 185 -11.00 0.51 5.17
CA ILE A 185 -9.87 -0.29 4.69
C ILE A 185 -9.26 0.33 3.43
N ILE A 186 -10.10 0.90 2.54
CA ILE A 186 -9.62 1.64 1.37
C ILE A 186 -8.84 2.89 1.79
N ASN A 187 -9.31 3.63 2.77
CA ASN A 187 -8.63 4.83 3.26
C ASN A 187 -7.30 4.51 3.94
N GLU A 188 -7.22 3.37 4.65
CA GLU A 188 -6.00 2.95 5.35
C GLU A 188 -4.94 2.39 4.40
N TYR A 189 -5.30 1.54 3.43
CA TYR A 189 -4.35 0.80 2.58
C TYR A 189 -4.39 1.20 1.11
N GLY A 190 -5.28 2.11 0.72
CA GLY A 190 -5.62 2.34 -0.68
C GLY A 190 -6.43 1.17 -1.26
N ALA A 191 -7.08 1.39 -2.40
CA ALA A 191 -7.95 0.38 -3.00
C ALA A 191 -7.20 -0.91 -3.42
N ALA A 192 -5.96 -0.80 -3.91
CA ALA A 192 -5.13 -1.97 -4.22
C ALA A 192 -4.71 -2.74 -2.95
N GLY A 193 -4.39 -2.02 -1.87
CA GLY A 193 -4.07 -2.61 -0.57
C GLY A 193 -5.28 -3.27 0.08
N ALA A 194 -6.45 -2.65 0.02
CA ALA A 194 -7.72 -3.21 0.49
C ALA A 194 -8.07 -4.53 -0.23
N LYS A 195 -7.91 -4.58 -1.55
CA LYS A 195 -8.08 -5.81 -2.33
C LYS A 195 -7.15 -6.93 -1.85
N LYS A 196 -5.89 -6.62 -1.59
CA LYS A 196 -4.91 -7.57 -1.06
C LYS A 196 -5.25 -8.00 0.37
N TYR A 197 -5.73 -7.09 1.20
CA TYR A 197 -6.19 -7.38 2.55
C TYR A 197 -7.28 -8.46 2.55
N TYR A 198 -8.36 -8.27 1.79
CA TYR A 198 -9.43 -9.25 1.69
C TYR A 198 -9.00 -10.56 1.02
N ALA A 199 -8.10 -10.50 0.03
CA ALA A 199 -7.53 -11.71 -0.56
C ALA A 199 -6.72 -12.54 0.45
N ASN A 200 -6.02 -11.90 1.38
CA ASN A 200 -5.33 -12.59 2.47
C ASN A 200 -6.32 -13.19 3.48
N LYS A 201 -7.40 -12.46 3.82
CA LYS A 201 -8.46 -12.98 4.68
C LYS A 201 -9.13 -14.22 4.10
N ILE A 202 -9.41 -14.23 2.80
CA ILE A 202 -9.93 -15.41 2.09
C ILE A 202 -8.96 -16.61 2.21
N LYS A 203 -7.64 -16.39 2.07
CA LYS A 203 -6.64 -17.44 2.24
C LYS A 203 -6.57 -17.97 3.68
N GLU A 204 -6.71 -17.06 4.66
CA GLU A 204 -6.79 -17.45 6.08
C GLU A 204 -8.01 -18.34 6.34
N ASN A 205 -9.18 -17.96 5.81
CA ASN A 205 -10.39 -18.76 5.89
C ASN A 205 -10.21 -20.13 5.20
N ASP A 206 -9.59 -20.19 4.02
CA ASP A 206 -9.30 -21.45 3.31
C ASP A 206 -8.42 -22.39 4.14
N GLU A 207 -7.41 -21.84 4.81
CA GLU A 207 -6.55 -22.64 5.68
C GLU A 207 -7.30 -23.14 6.92
N GLN A 208 -8.12 -22.31 7.53
CA GLN A 208 -8.97 -22.71 8.65
C GLN A 208 -9.95 -23.83 8.26
N LEU A 209 -10.59 -23.72 7.08
CA LEU A 209 -11.47 -24.76 6.54
C LEU A 209 -10.73 -26.09 6.34
N ARG A 210 -9.51 -26.06 5.80
CA ARG A 210 -8.68 -27.27 5.65
C ARG A 210 -8.37 -27.91 6.99
N GLN A 211 -8.00 -27.11 8.00
CA GLN A 211 -7.67 -27.60 9.33
C GLN A 211 -8.89 -28.20 10.02
N LEU A 212 -10.05 -27.55 9.93
CA LEU A 212 -11.29 -28.06 10.50
C LEU A 212 -11.70 -29.37 9.84
N ASN A 213 -11.66 -29.46 8.51
CA ASN A 213 -11.98 -30.69 7.79
C ASN A 213 -11.02 -31.83 8.14
N ALA A 214 -9.71 -31.54 8.22
CA ALA A 214 -8.72 -32.54 8.65
C ALA A 214 -8.98 -33.05 10.07
N ARG A 215 -9.38 -32.14 10.98
CA ARG A 215 -9.73 -32.51 12.37
C ARG A 215 -11.00 -33.35 12.43
N ILE A 216 -12.00 -33.03 11.62
CA ILE A 216 -13.24 -33.83 11.53
C ILE A 216 -12.88 -35.25 11.06
N SER A 217 -12.14 -35.37 9.94
CA SER A 217 -11.72 -36.67 9.41
C SER A 217 -10.95 -37.49 10.44
N ALA A 218 -9.97 -36.87 11.11
CA ALA A 218 -9.20 -37.54 12.15
C ALA A 218 -10.05 -37.94 13.37
N THR A 219 -11.12 -37.20 13.67
CA THR A 219 -12.02 -37.55 14.74
C THR A 219 -12.99 -38.68 14.31
N GLU A 220 -13.50 -38.63 13.07
CA GLU A 220 -14.35 -39.65 12.49
C GLU A 220 -13.64 -41.02 12.39
N ASP A 221 -12.32 -41.01 12.02
CA ASP A 221 -11.52 -42.22 11.89
C ASP A 221 -11.32 -43.00 13.23
N VAL A 222 -11.44 -42.31 14.37
CA VAL A 222 -11.28 -42.91 15.70
C VAL A 222 -12.62 -43.19 16.38
N LEU A 223 -13.74 -42.80 15.79
CA LEU A 223 -15.04 -43.07 16.35
C LEU A 223 -15.43 -44.54 16.17
N PRO A 224 -15.87 -45.24 17.24
CA PRO A 224 -16.31 -46.60 17.12
C PRO A 224 -17.61 -46.71 16.31
N ASN A 225 -17.85 -47.88 15.69
CA ASN A 225 -19.06 -48.10 14.89
C ASN A 225 -20.30 -48.27 15.78
N ILE A 226 -21.39 -47.55 15.48
CA ILE A 226 -22.59 -47.47 16.31
C ILE A 226 -23.49 -48.70 16.24
N ASP A 227 -23.43 -49.47 15.16
CA ASP A 227 -24.34 -50.60 14.96
C ASP A 227 -24.23 -51.66 16.05
N ASP A 228 -23.12 -51.69 16.79
CA ASP A 228 -22.90 -52.59 17.91
C ASP A 228 -23.53 -52.09 19.25
N ILE A 229 -23.72 -50.78 19.42
CA ILE A 229 -24.05 -50.16 20.73
C ILE A 229 -25.51 -50.38 21.11
N SER A 230 -26.46 -50.31 20.19
CA SER A 230 -27.90 -50.56 20.49
C SER A 230 -28.16 -52.00 20.88
N ASN A 231 -27.38 -52.93 20.35
CA ASN A 231 -27.42 -54.34 20.73
C ASN A 231 -26.81 -54.59 22.11
N ILE A 232 -25.85 -53.80 22.53
CA ILE A 232 -25.17 -53.92 23.83
C ILE A 232 -26.14 -53.63 24.99
N GLU A 233 -26.93 -52.55 24.96
CA GLU A 233 -27.91 -52.21 26.00
C GLU A 233 -28.99 -53.29 26.12
N ALA A 234 -29.48 -53.81 24.99
CA ALA A 234 -30.46 -54.90 24.97
C ALA A 234 -29.87 -56.20 25.56
N ASN A 235 -28.60 -56.49 25.23
CA ASN A 235 -27.88 -57.66 25.76
C ASN A 235 -27.60 -57.53 27.26
N ILE A 236 -27.22 -56.35 27.75
CA ILE A 236 -27.05 -56.07 29.19
C ILE A 236 -28.38 -56.33 29.92
N SER A 237 -29.49 -55.75 29.46
CA SER A 237 -30.82 -55.92 30.07
C SER A 237 -31.25 -57.37 30.09
N SER A 238 -30.97 -58.11 29.00
CA SER A 238 -31.24 -59.56 28.92
C SER A 238 -30.44 -60.38 29.94
N LEU A 239 -29.13 -60.08 30.03
CA LEU A 239 -28.22 -60.77 30.97
C LEU A 239 -28.53 -60.44 32.44
N GLU A 240 -28.91 -59.18 32.72
CA GLU A 240 -29.40 -58.80 34.08
C GLU A 240 -30.66 -59.54 34.49
N SER A 241 -31.63 -59.72 33.58
CA SER A 241 -32.78 -60.50 33.79
C SER A 241 -32.46 -62.00 34.06
N GLN A 242 -31.51 -62.55 33.24
CA GLN A 242 -31.03 -63.92 33.46
C GLN A 242 -30.30 -64.05 34.80
N ARG A 243 -29.47 -63.09 35.16
CA ARG A 243 -28.78 -63.06 36.44
C ARG A 243 -29.76 -63.06 37.61
N SER A 244 -30.81 -62.25 37.56
CA SER A 244 -31.89 -62.19 38.61
C SER A 244 -32.59 -63.54 38.80
N ILE A 245 -32.89 -64.26 37.70
CA ILE A 245 -33.52 -65.58 37.75
C ILE A 245 -32.58 -66.60 38.42
N ILE A 246 -31.30 -66.62 38.03
CA ILE A 246 -30.33 -67.56 38.55
C ILE A 246 -29.94 -67.21 40.00
N GLU A 247 -29.89 -65.94 40.38
CA GLU A 247 -29.73 -65.51 41.77
C GLU A 247 -30.94 -65.97 42.66
N SER A 248 -32.15 -65.89 42.12
CA SER A 248 -33.34 -66.40 42.82
C SER A 248 -33.27 -67.91 43.04
N ARG A 249 -32.83 -68.69 42.04
CA ARG A 249 -32.59 -70.15 42.17
C ARG A 249 -31.50 -70.44 43.17
N ARG A 250 -30.37 -69.71 43.15
CA ARG A 250 -29.30 -69.84 44.17
C ARG A 250 -29.87 -69.66 45.58
N ASN A 251 -30.65 -68.61 45.78
CA ASN A 251 -31.21 -68.27 47.08
C ASN A 251 -32.21 -69.33 47.57
N ALA A 252 -32.98 -70.02 46.70
CA ALA A 252 -33.87 -71.11 47.03
C ALA A 252 -33.14 -72.39 47.45
N LEU A 253 -31.97 -72.70 46.92
CA LEU A 253 -31.16 -73.86 47.28
C LEU A 253 -30.29 -73.64 48.54
N SER A 254 -30.09 -72.39 48.99
CA SER A 254 -29.11 -72.02 50.02
C SER A 254 -29.73 -71.89 51.45
N LEU A 255 -30.89 -72.38 51.71
CA LEU A 255 -31.53 -72.28 53.07
C LEU A 255 -30.74 -73.00 54.19
N ASN A 256 -29.81 -73.95 53.91
CA ASN A 256 -28.96 -74.62 54.89
C ASN A 256 -27.48 -74.23 54.97
N ASP A 257 -26.97 -73.40 54.00
CA ASP A 257 -25.55 -73.00 53.97
C ASP A 257 -25.38 -71.50 53.91
N THR A 258 -26.40 -70.76 54.32
CA THR A 258 -26.43 -69.28 54.14
C THR A 258 -25.29 -68.49 54.74
N GLU A 259 -24.70 -68.95 55.81
CA GLU A 259 -23.61 -68.24 56.52
C GLU A 259 -22.28 -68.36 55.76
N PHE A 260 -21.99 -69.53 55.23
CA PHE A 260 -20.74 -69.76 54.45
C PHE A 260 -20.81 -69.08 53.09
N ILE A 261 -21.98 -69.13 52.47
CA ILE A 261 -22.18 -68.47 51.13
C ILE A 261 -22.16 -66.96 51.27
N ASN A 262 -22.74 -66.42 52.32
CA ASN A 262 -22.71 -64.99 52.55
C ASN A 262 -21.27 -64.50 52.84
N LYS A 263 -20.49 -65.19 53.65
CA LYS A 263 -19.04 -64.86 53.89
C LYS A 263 -18.22 -64.96 52.61
N ARG A 264 -18.51 -65.98 51.79
CA ARG A 264 -17.83 -66.12 50.47
C ARG A 264 -18.17 -65.00 49.50
N LYS A 265 -19.49 -64.63 49.46
CA LYS A 265 -19.99 -63.53 48.63
C LYS A 265 -19.39 -62.18 49.06
N GLU A 266 -19.25 -61.94 50.36
CA GLU A 266 -18.60 -60.79 50.94
C GLU A 266 -17.12 -60.75 50.53
N GLN A 267 -16.41 -61.89 50.57
CA GLN A 267 -15.02 -61.98 50.11
C GLN A 267 -14.90 -61.74 48.62
N GLU A 268 -15.76 -62.34 47.79
CA GLU A 268 -15.72 -62.13 46.31
C GLU A 268 -16.06 -60.69 45.94
N THR A 269 -17.01 -60.07 46.69
CA THR A 269 -17.33 -58.66 46.49
C THR A 269 -16.13 -57.76 46.94
N ALA A 270 -15.47 -58.12 48.02
CA ALA A 270 -14.29 -57.38 48.47
C ALA A 270 -13.11 -57.49 47.49
N ILE A 271 -12.88 -58.71 46.95
CA ILE A 271 -11.85 -58.90 45.89
C ILE A 271 -12.20 -58.13 44.63
N TYR A 272 -13.46 -58.17 44.19
CA TYR A 272 -13.91 -57.39 43.02
C TYR A 272 -13.76 -55.89 43.22
N ASN A 273 -14.17 -55.39 44.38
CA ASN A 273 -14.01 -53.96 44.68
C ASN A 273 -12.54 -53.54 44.72
N LYS A 274 -11.66 -54.41 45.24
CA LYS A 274 -10.24 -54.12 45.28
C LYS A 274 -9.60 -54.11 43.88
N LYS A 275 -10.01 -55.03 43.01
CA LYS A 275 -9.61 -55.02 41.57
C LYS A 275 -10.07 -53.77 40.89
N ARG A 276 -11.32 -53.36 41.16
CA ARG A 276 -11.86 -52.11 40.59
C ARG A 276 -11.12 -50.89 41.14
N GLU A 277 -10.83 -50.82 42.42
CA GLU A 277 -10.02 -49.73 43.00
C GLU A 277 -8.62 -49.62 42.32
N MET A 278 -8.01 -50.76 42.00
CA MET A 278 -6.74 -50.80 41.29
C MET A 278 -6.90 -50.25 39.84
N GLU A 279 -7.94 -50.65 39.12
CA GLU A 279 -8.25 -50.15 37.76
C GLU A 279 -8.57 -48.66 37.77
N ASP A 280 -9.42 -48.18 38.69
CA ASP A 280 -9.78 -46.78 38.82
C ASP A 280 -8.55 -45.92 39.19
N ALA A 281 -7.67 -46.41 40.05
CA ALA A 281 -6.41 -45.75 40.40
C ALA A 281 -5.45 -45.66 39.22
N ARG A 282 -5.37 -46.72 38.41
CA ARG A 282 -4.56 -46.77 37.19
C ARG A 282 -5.09 -45.76 36.15
N ASP A 283 -6.37 -45.78 35.85
CA ASP A 283 -7.03 -44.89 34.88
C ASP A 283 -6.89 -43.41 35.29
N LYS A 284 -7.05 -43.15 36.59
CA LYS A 284 -6.82 -41.82 37.16
C LYS A 284 -5.38 -41.34 36.94
N HIS A 285 -4.38 -42.19 37.22
CA HIS A 285 -2.96 -41.88 37.05
C HIS A 285 -2.62 -41.66 35.56
N GLU A 286 -3.20 -42.43 34.64
CA GLU A 286 -3.05 -42.25 33.20
C GLU A 286 -3.64 -40.94 32.73
N SER A 287 -4.89 -40.63 33.16
CA SER A 287 -5.59 -39.39 32.86
C SER A 287 -4.84 -38.14 33.37
N GLU A 288 -4.28 -38.21 34.60
CA GLU A 288 -3.47 -37.14 35.17
C GLU A 288 -2.19 -36.89 34.37
N ARG A 289 -1.54 -37.97 33.89
CA ARG A 289 -0.38 -37.88 33.01
C ARG A 289 -0.71 -37.20 31.69
N ASP A 290 -1.78 -37.67 31.04
CA ASP A 290 -2.21 -37.15 29.74
C ASP A 290 -2.69 -35.69 29.82
N ALA A 291 -3.29 -35.32 30.96
CA ALA A 291 -3.63 -33.91 31.23
C ALA A 291 -2.36 -33.04 31.34
N LYS A 292 -1.31 -33.53 32.00
CA LYS A 292 -0.01 -32.82 32.09
C LYS A 292 0.65 -32.66 30.71
N ILE A 293 0.60 -33.70 29.88
CA ILE A 293 1.15 -33.65 28.51
C ILE A 293 0.36 -32.65 27.66
N ARG A 294 -0.99 -32.65 27.75
CA ARG A 294 -1.82 -31.66 27.04
C ARG A 294 -1.48 -30.24 27.46
N ALA A 295 -1.46 -29.98 28.77
CA ALA A 295 -1.12 -28.66 29.29
C ALA A 295 0.27 -28.18 28.85
N ALA A 296 1.27 -29.06 28.83
CA ALA A 296 2.60 -28.72 28.37
C ALA A 296 2.65 -28.45 26.86
N ASN A 297 1.89 -29.19 26.05
CA ASN A 297 1.77 -28.91 24.62
C ASN A 297 1.07 -27.56 24.35
N ASP A 298 0.02 -27.24 25.08
CA ASP A 298 -0.68 -25.97 24.95
C ASP A 298 0.22 -24.78 25.32
N GLU A 299 1.04 -24.95 26.35
CA GLU A 299 2.06 -23.96 26.73
C GLU A 299 3.09 -23.75 25.60
N LEU A 300 3.61 -24.82 25.02
CA LEU A 300 4.53 -24.79 23.91
C LEU A 300 3.95 -24.12 22.67
N GLU A 301 2.73 -24.47 22.31
CA GLU A 301 2.02 -23.87 21.15
C GLU A 301 1.75 -22.37 21.38
N ASN A 302 1.42 -21.95 22.59
CA ASN A 302 1.26 -20.54 22.94
C ASN A 302 2.57 -19.77 22.76
N ILE A 303 3.70 -20.31 23.23
CA ILE A 303 5.02 -19.69 23.03
C ILE A 303 5.37 -19.58 21.54
N LYS A 304 5.15 -20.64 20.76
CA LYS A 304 5.39 -20.65 19.31
C LYS A 304 4.53 -19.62 18.58
N ARG A 305 3.25 -19.47 18.98
CA ARG A 305 2.36 -18.46 18.42
C ARG A 305 2.86 -17.04 18.72
N THR A 306 3.20 -16.78 19.97
CA THR A 306 3.77 -15.48 20.40
C THR A 306 5.05 -15.16 19.63
N ASN A 307 5.94 -16.13 19.44
CA ASN A 307 7.16 -15.94 18.66
C ASN A 307 6.87 -15.60 17.19
N LYS A 308 5.88 -16.25 16.59
CA LYS A 308 5.44 -15.93 15.22
C LYS A 308 4.90 -14.50 15.11
N GLU A 309 4.13 -14.07 16.11
CA GLU A 309 3.65 -12.69 16.20
C GLU A 309 4.82 -11.70 16.39
N ASN A 310 5.78 -12.02 17.26
CA ASN A 310 6.98 -11.21 17.48
C ASN A 310 7.84 -11.06 16.20
N VAL A 311 7.99 -12.12 15.42
CA VAL A 311 8.67 -12.06 14.11
C VAL A 311 7.98 -11.07 13.18
N SER A 312 6.65 -11.15 13.09
CA SER A 312 5.85 -10.24 12.26
C SER A 312 5.95 -8.80 12.75
N ARG A 313 5.85 -8.59 14.07
CA ARG A 313 5.98 -7.27 14.70
C ARG A 313 7.36 -6.65 14.47
N ARG A 314 8.44 -7.43 14.63
CA ARG A 314 9.81 -6.95 14.33
C ARG A 314 9.99 -6.54 12.87
N ARG A 315 9.38 -7.27 11.94
CA ARG A 315 9.41 -6.89 10.53
C ARG A 315 8.76 -5.52 10.30
N ILE A 316 7.55 -5.31 10.82
CA ILE A 316 6.83 -4.03 10.72
C ILE A 316 7.63 -2.90 11.36
N LEU A 317 8.19 -3.15 12.55
CA LEU A 317 9.01 -2.15 13.25
C LEU A 317 10.26 -1.76 12.46
N ARG A 318 10.94 -2.72 11.82
CA ARG A 318 12.10 -2.43 10.96
C ARG A 318 11.73 -1.57 9.74
N GLU A 319 10.60 -1.84 9.12
CA GLU A 319 10.10 -1.04 8.00
C GLU A 319 9.76 0.39 8.45
N LYS A 320 9.10 0.55 9.61
CA LYS A 320 8.80 1.86 10.19
C LYS A 320 10.07 2.62 10.57
N ILE A 321 11.04 1.97 11.18
CA ILE A 321 12.34 2.56 11.53
C ILE A 321 13.02 3.08 10.27
N LYS A 322 13.14 2.26 9.24
CA LYS A 322 13.76 2.66 7.96
C LYS A 322 13.07 3.89 7.36
N TYR A 323 11.74 3.88 7.30
CA TYR A 323 10.97 5.01 6.79
C TYR A 323 11.19 6.29 7.63
N THR A 324 11.23 6.17 8.94
CA THR A 324 11.47 7.31 9.84
C THR A 324 12.90 7.83 9.70
N GLU A 325 13.89 6.94 9.52
CA GLU A 325 15.29 7.32 9.27
C GLU A 325 15.45 8.09 7.95
N GLU A 326 14.79 7.65 6.87
CA GLU A 326 14.76 8.37 5.59
C GLU A 326 14.16 9.78 5.76
N ARG A 327 13.03 9.90 6.46
CA ARG A 327 12.40 11.20 6.75
C ARG A 327 13.28 12.12 7.60
N ILE A 328 14.01 11.58 8.56
CA ILE A 328 14.97 12.34 9.38
C ILE A 328 16.10 12.88 8.50
N GLU A 329 16.62 12.07 7.59
CA GLU A 329 17.69 12.48 6.67
C GLU A 329 17.23 13.60 5.73
N ASP A 330 16.01 13.48 5.19
CA ASP A 330 15.43 14.53 4.35
C ASP A 330 15.22 15.84 5.14
N LYS A 331 14.76 15.75 6.38
CA LYS A 331 14.61 16.93 7.25
C LYS A 331 15.95 17.57 7.61
N LYS A 332 17.00 16.78 7.80
CA LYS A 332 18.37 17.31 8.01
C LYS A 332 18.88 18.07 6.78
N LYS A 333 18.69 17.50 5.58
CA LYS A 333 19.05 18.18 4.33
C LYS A 333 18.28 19.48 4.15
N LEU A 334 16.98 19.46 4.45
CA LEU A 334 16.15 20.67 4.40
C LEU A 334 16.64 21.74 5.38
N LEU A 335 16.95 21.36 6.62
CA LEU A 335 17.48 22.30 7.62
C LEU A 335 18.82 22.88 7.20
N GLU A 336 19.69 22.09 6.57
CA GLU A 336 20.95 22.59 6.06
C GLU A 336 20.74 23.59 4.90
N SER A 337 19.82 23.29 3.99
CA SER A 337 19.46 24.23 2.93
C SER A 337 18.88 25.55 3.48
N LEU A 338 18.06 25.47 4.53
CA LEU A 338 17.53 26.66 5.21
C LEU A 338 18.61 27.48 5.92
N ARG A 339 19.65 26.82 6.47
CA ARG A 339 20.82 27.51 7.07
C ARG A 339 21.61 28.27 6.02
N VAL A 340 21.85 27.62 4.88
CA VAL A 340 22.54 28.24 3.74
C VAL A 340 21.73 29.45 3.26
N GLU A 341 20.41 29.27 3.11
CA GLU A 341 19.52 30.33 2.66
C GLU A 341 19.45 31.49 3.68
N TYR A 342 19.36 31.18 4.98
CA TYR A 342 19.43 32.20 6.02
C TYR A 342 20.74 33.02 5.94
N SER A 343 21.86 32.32 5.78
CA SER A 343 23.17 32.97 5.65
C SER A 343 23.24 33.82 4.38
N ARG A 344 22.69 33.33 3.26
CA ARG A 344 22.60 34.07 2.01
C ARG A 344 21.81 35.35 2.18
N VAL A 345 20.60 35.26 2.73
CA VAL A 345 19.75 36.44 2.94
C VAL A 345 20.36 37.39 3.94
N ASN A 346 20.99 36.88 5.01
CA ASN A 346 21.62 37.70 6.04
C ASN A 346 22.81 38.51 5.49
N ASN A 347 23.54 37.93 4.53
CA ASN A 347 24.73 38.56 3.93
C ASN A 347 24.39 39.47 2.74
N LEU A 348 23.11 39.56 2.33
CA LEU A 348 22.71 40.51 1.30
C LEU A 348 23.07 41.94 1.71
N GLN A 349 23.78 42.63 0.86
CA GLN A 349 24.15 44.03 1.04
C GLN A 349 23.33 44.89 0.08
N PHE A 350 22.90 46.02 0.57
CA PHE A 350 22.23 46.99 -0.27
C PHE A 350 23.23 47.65 -1.23
N SER A 351 22.90 47.64 -2.51
CA SER A 351 23.67 48.42 -3.51
C SER A 351 23.09 49.81 -3.62
N ASN A 352 23.95 50.78 -3.51
CA ASN A 352 23.59 52.19 -3.71
C ASN A 352 23.26 52.53 -5.18
N ILE A 353 23.45 51.59 -6.07
CA ILE A 353 23.20 51.77 -7.50
C ILE A 353 21.86 51.18 -7.84
N CYS A 354 20.99 51.93 -8.48
CA CYS A 354 19.72 51.47 -8.98
C CYS A 354 19.92 50.34 -10.01
N PRO A 355 19.42 49.14 -9.80
CA PRO A 355 19.64 48.05 -10.77
C PRO A 355 18.90 48.27 -12.09
N GLU A 356 17.88 49.14 -12.13
CA GLU A 356 17.10 49.42 -13.33
C GLU A 356 17.74 50.46 -14.25
N CYS A 357 18.35 51.53 -13.69
CA CYS A 357 18.87 52.64 -14.51
C CYS A 357 20.38 52.91 -14.31
N GLY A 358 21.03 52.14 -13.45
CA GLY A 358 22.47 52.28 -13.20
C GLY A 358 22.91 53.56 -12.46
N SER A 359 21.95 54.43 -12.05
CA SER A 359 22.26 55.65 -11.32
C SER A 359 22.30 55.41 -9.82
N GLU A 360 23.09 56.20 -9.11
CA GLU A 360 23.09 56.18 -7.64
C GLU A 360 21.77 56.69 -7.06
N TYR A 361 21.23 55.96 -6.08
CA TYR A 361 20.10 56.47 -5.28
C TYR A 361 20.52 57.70 -4.47
N LYS A 362 19.79 58.81 -4.60
CA LYS A 362 20.06 60.08 -3.88
C LYS A 362 18.80 60.55 -3.13
N GLY A 363 19.02 61.17 -1.98
CA GLY A 363 17.94 61.83 -1.20
C GLY A 363 16.85 60.85 -0.72
N GLU A 364 15.61 61.22 -0.91
CA GLU A 364 14.46 60.39 -0.48
C GLU A 364 14.36 59.03 -1.16
N ASN A 365 14.79 58.95 -2.40
CA ASN A 365 14.76 57.68 -3.14
C ASN A 365 15.74 56.64 -2.56
N PHE A 366 16.89 57.10 -2.06
CA PHE A 366 17.82 56.26 -1.31
C PHE A 366 17.19 55.71 -0.03
N ALA A 367 16.56 56.61 0.75
CA ALA A 367 15.90 56.19 1.98
C ALA A 367 14.75 55.21 1.76
N ARG A 368 13.97 55.42 0.69
CA ARG A 368 12.89 54.50 0.32
C ARG A 368 13.42 53.13 -0.18
N ALA A 369 14.47 53.15 -1.00
CA ALA A 369 15.04 51.90 -1.54
C ALA A 369 15.74 51.07 -0.45
N ILE A 370 16.48 51.70 0.46
CA ILE A 370 17.13 51.01 1.58
C ILE A 370 16.10 50.48 2.58
N ASN A 371 15.03 51.24 2.85
CA ASN A 371 13.95 50.76 3.73
C ASN A 371 13.25 49.56 3.12
N ARG A 372 12.85 49.58 1.84
CA ARG A 372 12.26 48.44 1.15
C ARG A 372 13.18 47.21 1.16
N PHE A 373 14.46 47.42 0.90
CA PHE A 373 15.46 46.35 0.95
C PHE A 373 15.54 45.75 2.37
N ASN A 374 15.62 46.60 3.40
CA ASN A 374 15.72 46.19 4.78
C ASN A 374 14.44 45.49 5.25
N ASP A 375 13.27 45.98 4.87
CA ASP A 375 11.97 45.38 5.21
C ASP A 375 11.85 43.99 4.55
N LYS A 376 12.18 43.89 3.27
CA LYS A 376 12.19 42.62 2.56
C LYS A 376 13.19 41.64 3.17
N LYS A 377 14.43 42.08 3.38
CA LYS A 377 15.45 41.24 4.04
C LYS A 377 15.00 40.77 5.41
N LYS A 378 14.38 41.63 6.20
CA LYS A 378 13.84 41.29 7.52
C LYS A 378 12.70 40.28 7.42
N SER A 379 11.78 40.47 6.47
CA SER A 379 10.67 39.54 6.23
C SER A 379 11.19 38.14 5.81
N ASP A 380 12.11 38.10 4.86
CA ASP A 380 12.71 36.86 4.36
C ASP A 380 13.49 36.12 5.48
N LEU A 381 14.26 36.87 6.30
CA LEU A 381 14.96 36.28 7.47
C LEU A 381 13.98 35.71 8.50
N VAL A 382 12.86 36.42 8.78
CA VAL A 382 11.83 35.93 9.70
C VAL A 382 11.21 34.65 9.16
N LEU A 383 10.87 34.63 7.88
CA LEU A 383 10.26 33.47 7.23
C LEU A 383 11.17 32.25 7.28
N VAL A 384 12.42 32.40 6.83
CA VAL A 384 13.40 31.29 6.82
C VAL A 384 13.68 30.81 8.24
N LYS A 385 13.79 31.74 9.20
CA LYS A 385 13.97 31.40 10.62
C LYS A 385 12.78 30.64 11.19
N GLN A 386 11.56 31.10 10.91
CA GLN A 386 10.33 30.44 11.40
C GLN A 386 10.19 29.04 10.82
N THR A 387 10.42 28.89 9.52
CA THR A 387 10.44 27.59 8.85
C THR A 387 11.50 26.68 9.47
N GLY A 388 12.72 27.20 9.69
CA GLY A 388 13.80 26.46 10.32
C GLY A 388 13.47 25.99 11.74
N ILE A 389 12.80 26.82 12.54
CA ILE A 389 12.35 26.46 13.90
C ILE A 389 11.30 25.35 13.83
N THR A 390 10.32 25.47 12.93
CA THR A 390 9.27 24.46 12.74
C THR A 390 9.87 23.13 12.30
N GLU A 391 10.75 23.16 11.31
CA GLU A 391 11.39 21.94 10.79
C GLU A 391 12.36 21.30 11.79
N LYS A 392 13.02 22.11 12.63
CA LYS A 392 13.82 21.61 13.74
C LYS A 392 12.96 20.86 14.76
N LYS A 393 11.80 21.42 15.13
CA LYS A 393 10.85 20.76 16.03
C LYS A 393 10.31 19.45 15.44
N ASN A 394 10.01 19.44 14.14
CA ASN A 394 9.60 18.24 13.42
C ASN A 394 10.70 17.18 13.44
N LEU A 395 11.96 17.58 13.27
CA LEU A 395 13.11 16.68 13.35
C LEU A 395 13.27 16.09 14.76
N GLU A 396 13.11 16.91 15.80
CA GLU A 396 13.17 16.45 17.21
C GLU A 396 12.07 15.41 17.49
N THR A 397 10.84 15.67 16.99
CA THR A 397 9.72 14.73 17.13
C THR A 397 10.01 13.41 16.42
N LEU A 398 10.48 13.45 15.18
CA LEU A 398 10.84 12.25 14.41
C LEU A 398 12.00 11.48 15.07
N THR A 399 12.95 12.18 15.67
CA THR A 399 14.07 11.55 16.38
C THR A 399 13.59 10.80 17.61
N SER A 400 12.68 11.41 18.39
CA SER A 400 12.05 10.77 19.54
C SER A 400 11.19 9.57 19.13
N GLU A 401 10.45 9.69 18.02
CA GLU A 401 9.69 8.58 17.45
C GLU A 401 10.62 7.42 17.05
N LEU A 402 11.75 7.72 16.41
CA LEU A 402 12.73 6.72 16.01
C LEU A 402 13.33 5.99 17.23
N GLU A 403 13.67 6.73 18.30
CA GLU A 403 14.16 6.12 19.54
C GLU A 403 13.13 5.20 20.17
N SER A 404 11.87 5.62 20.20
CA SER A 404 10.75 4.81 20.68
C SER A 404 10.59 3.52 19.87
N LEU A 405 10.61 3.61 18.54
CA LEU A 405 10.51 2.45 17.65
C LEU A 405 11.70 1.50 17.81
N LYS A 406 12.91 2.02 17.99
CA LYS A 406 14.10 1.20 18.24
C LYS A 406 14.03 0.49 19.58
N ALA A 407 13.56 1.18 20.62
CA ALA A 407 13.34 0.58 21.93
C ALA A 407 12.26 -0.51 21.88
N GLU A 408 11.17 -0.30 21.15
CA GLU A 408 10.14 -1.30 20.95
C GLU A 408 10.67 -2.52 20.18
N LEU A 409 11.51 -2.31 19.17
CA LEU A 409 12.16 -3.40 18.43
C LEU A 409 13.08 -4.23 19.30
N GLU A 410 13.87 -3.58 20.18
CA GLU A 410 14.78 -4.25 21.10
C GLU A 410 14.04 -5.06 22.17
N ASN A 411 12.89 -4.54 22.62
CA ASN A 411 12.04 -5.22 23.59
C ASN A 411 11.23 -6.38 22.98
N THR A 412 11.04 -6.41 21.66
CA THR A 412 10.31 -7.48 20.99
C THR A 412 11.24 -8.65 20.72
N LYS A 413 11.47 -9.48 21.77
CA LYS A 413 12.30 -10.69 21.69
C LYS A 413 11.43 -11.94 21.61
N ASP A 414 11.98 -12.99 21.01
CA ASP A 414 11.34 -14.28 21.05
C ASP A 414 11.49 -14.90 22.43
N LEU A 415 10.46 -15.57 22.87
CA LEU A 415 10.48 -16.38 24.08
C LEU A 415 11.29 -17.66 23.81
N ASP A 416 12.04 -18.10 24.78
CA ASP A 416 12.78 -19.36 24.67
C ASP A 416 11.80 -20.53 24.69
N VAL A 417 11.83 -21.34 23.66
CA VAL A 417 10.99 -22.54 23.51
C VAL A 417 11.63 -23.78 24.13
N THR A 418 12.92 -23.73 24.44
CA THR A 418 13.74 -24.89 24.80
C THR A 418 13.23 -25.58 26.07
N GLU A 419 12.85 -24.79 27.06
CA GLU A 419 12.34 -25.32 28.34
C GLU A 419 10.98 -26.01 28.14
N ALA A 420 10.08 -25.41 27.36
CA ALA A 420 8.77 -25.97 27.05
C ALA A 420 8.89 -27.24 26.19
N GLU A 421 9.78 -27.25 25.19
CA GLU A 421 10.07 -28.44 24.37
C GLU A 421 10.64 -29.59 25.18
N ASN A 422 11.60 -29.28 26.06
CA ASN A 422 12.18 -30.26 26.97
C ASN A 422 11.14 -30.82 27.96
N LYS A 423 10.27 -29.97 28.48
CA LYS A 423 9.17 -30.36 29.34
C LYS A 423 8.21 -31.35 28.67
N VAL A 424 7.81 -31.06 27.43
CA VAL A 424 6.97 -31.96 26.62
C VAL A 424 7.72 -33.26 26.33
N TYR A 425 9.01 -33.17 25.95
CA TYR A 425 9.83 -34.32 25.64
C TYR A 425 9.98 -35.25 26.88
N GLU A 426 10.32 -34.71 28.04
CA GLU A 426 10.48 -35.50 29.26
C GLU A 426 9.15 -36.10 29.72
N LEU A 427 8.05 -35.36 29.62
CA LEU A 427 6.71 -35.90 29.95
C LEU A 427 6.30 -37.05 29.01
N ARG A 428 6.65 -36.96 27.72
CA ARG A 428 6.38 -38.05 26.74
C ARG A 428 7.32 -39.25 26.93
N LYS A 429 8.57 -39.00 27.36
CA LYS A 429 9.55 -40.04 27.55
C LYS A 429 9.29 -40.86 28.83
N THR A 430 8.63 -40.27 29.83
CA THR A 430 8.22 -40.97 31.02
C THR A 430 7.29 -42.11 30.64
N LEU A 431 7.80 -43.35 30.72
CA LEU A 431 6.97 -44.54 30.52
C LEU A 431 5.85 -44.54 31.55
N PHE A 432 4.65 -44.89 31.10
CA PHE A 432 3.55 -45.10 32.02
C PHE A 432 3.93 -46.27 32.95
N HIS A 433 4.11 -45.98 34.19
CA HIS A 433 4.36 -47.01 35.21
C HIS A 433 3.42 -46.74 36.38
N PHE A 434 2.43 -47.60 36.50
CA PHE A 434 1.55 -47.65 37.66
C PHE A 434 2.03 -48.81 38.53
N ASP A 435 2.44 -48.51 39.77
CA ASP A 435 2.87 -49.55 40.70
C ASP A 435 1.61 -50.21 41.33
N ALA A 436 1.24 -51.37 40.78
CA ALA A 436 0.11 -52.18 41.25
C ALA A 436 0.49 -53.14 42.38
N THR A 437 1.77 -53.17 42.78
CA THR A 437 2.34 -54.22 43.66
C THR A 437 1.60 -54.40 45.00
N GLU A 438 1.16 -53.31 45.61
CA GLU A 438 0.39 -53.37 46.86
C GLU A 438 -1.03 -53.91 46.61
N TYR A 439 -1.70 -53.49 45.56
CA TYR A 439 -3.04 -54.01 45.20
C TYR A 439 -2.96 -55.51 44.88
N GLU A 440 -1.96 -55.92 44.08
CA GLU A 440 -1.77 -57.32 43.71
C GLU A 440 -1.47 -58.21 44.93
N LYS A 441 -0.67 -57.75 45.87
CA LYS A 441 -0.39 -58.47 47.13
C LYS A 441 -1.66 -58.62 47.96
N GLU A 442 -2.43 -57.57 48.08
CA GLU A 442 -3.66 -57.58 48.88
C GLU A 442 -4.73 -58.45 48.23
N ILE A 443 -4.88 -58.41 46.92
CA ILE A 443 -5.79 -59.26 46.12
C ILE A 443 -5.34 -60.72 46.27
N ALA A 444 -4.07 -61.03 46.12
CA ALA A 444 -3.53 -62.39 46.27
C ALA A 444 -3.76 -62.94 47.70
N ARG A 445 -3.58 -62.09 48.72
CA ARG A 445 -3.91 -62.46 50.12
C ARG A 445 -5.41 -62.81 50.26
N MET A 446 -6.30 -61.95 49.78
CA MET A 446 -7.74 -62.14 49.82
C MET A 446 -8.18 -63.37 49.03
N GLU A 447 -7.49 -63.69 47.93
CA GLU A 447 -7.72 -64.89 47.13
C GLU A 447 -7.22 -66.16 47.83
N SER A 448 -6.15 -66.10 48.58
CA SER A 448 -5.61 -67.24 49.37
C SER A 448 -6.45 -67.57 50.60
N GLU A 449 -7.12 -66.59 51.17
CA GLU A 449 -8.01 -66.73 52.32
C GLU A 449 -9.44 -67.18 51.95
N ARG A 450 -9.65 -67.68 50.72
CA ARG A 450 -10.93 -68.09 50.19
C ARG A 450 -11.55 -69.25 51.01
N ILE A 451 -12.76 -69.05 51.47
CA ILE A 451 -13.51 -70.08 52.20
C ILE A 451 -13.97 -71.18 51.22
N GLU A 452 -13.58 -72.43 51.46
CA GLU A 452 -14.06 -73.60 50.68
C GLU A 452 -15.51 -73.88 51.01
N ILE A 453 -16.36 -74.06 49.99
CA ILE A 453 -17.80 -74.39 50.09
C ILE A 453 -17.90 -75.91 49.96
N PRO A 454 -18.71 -76.61 50.82
CA PRO A 454 -18.94 -78.04 50.69
C PRO A 454 -19.52 -78.34 49.28
N GLU A 455 -19.12 -79.46 48.70
CA GLU A 455 -19.51 -79.88 47.34
C GLU A 455 -21.03 -80.12 47.21
N ASN A 456 -21.71 -79.10 46.72
CA ASN A 456 -23.07 -79.30 46.16
C ASN A 456 -22.94 -79.03 44.67
N GLU A 457 -22.98 -80.05 43.82
CA GLU A 457 -22.77 -79.96 42.39
C GLU A 457 -23.75 -79.02 41.69
N GLU A 458 -24.98 -78.88 42.18
CA GLU A 458 -26.00 -77.98 41.65
C GLU A 458 -25.70 -76.52 41.98
N LEU A 459 -25.23 -76.23 43.17
CA LEU A 459 -24.77 -74.92 43.59
C LEU A 459 -23.48 -74.47 42.84
N LYS A 460 -22.57 -75.43 42.57
CA LYS A 460 -21.38 -75.23 41.77
C LYS A 460 -21.69 -74.83 40.36
N SER A 461 -22.69 -75.48 39.72
CA SER A 461 -23.17 -75.13 38.39
C SER A 461 -23.81 -73.76 38.33
N ILE A 462 -24.57 -73.37 39.31
CA ILE A 462 -25.22 -72.04 39.47
C ILE A 462 -24.17 -70.96 39.63
N LEU A 463 -23.13 -71.18 40.46
CA LEU A 463 -22.05 -70.24 40.65
C LEU A 463 -21.18 -70.02 39.38
N LEU A 464 -20.98 -71.11 38.62
CA LEU A 464 -20.30 -71.02 37.31
C LEU A 464 -21.10 -70.16 36.34
N GLN A 465 -22.45 -70.42 36.25
CA GLN A 465 -23.32 -69.64 35.38
C GLN A 465 -23.39 -68.15 35.78
N LEU A 466 -23.38 -67.83 37.07
CA LEU A 466 -23.32 -66.47 37.57
C LEU A 466 -21.96 -65.82 37.26
N GLY A 467 -20.84 -66.58 37.32
CA GLY A 467 -19.51 -66.12 36.95
C GLY A 467 -19.42 -65.76 35.48
N GLU A 468 -20.00 -66.60 34.63
CA GLU A 468 -20.04 -66.33 33.15
C GLU A 468 -20.91 -65.11 32.82
N ILE A 469 -22.08 -64.98 33.44
CA ILE A 469 -22.97 -63.81 33.23
C ILE A 469 -22.29 -62.53 33.72
N ASN A 470 -21.69 -62.55 34.92
CA ASN A 470 -20.97 -61.37 35.43
C ASN A 470 -19.79 -61.00 34.56
N SER A 471 -19.03 -61.96 34.01
CA SER A 471 -17.95 -61.72 33.07
C SER A 471 -18.46 -61.05 31.78
N LYS A 472 -19.57 -61.57 31.22
CA LYS A 472 -20.18 -60.98 30.03
C LYS A 472 -20.74 -59.60 30.29
N LEU A 473 -21.39 -59.38 31.44
CA LEU A 473 -21.87 -58.06 31.86
C LEU A 473 -20.71 -57.06 32.03
N ALA A 474 -19.58 -57.51 32.64
CA ALA A 474 -18.42 -56.65 32.79
C ALA A 474 -17.82 -56.24 31.43
N THR A 475 -17.79 -57.15 30.46
CA THR A 475 -17.35 -56.88 29.09
C THR A 475 -18.26 -55.86 28.38
N LEU A 476 -19.58 -56.12 28.41
CA LEU A 476 -20.59 -55.25 27.79
C LEU A 476 -20.67 -53.87 28.45
N ASN A 477 -20.50 -53.78 29.77
CA ASN A 477 -20.45 -52.50 30.47
C ASN A 477 -19.17 -51.69 30.12
N ARG A 478 -18.04 -52.38 29.81
CA ARG A 478 -16.83 -51.70 29.30
C ARG A 478 -17.07 -51.16 27.90
N GLU A 479 -17.76 -51.96 27.04
CA GLU A 479 -18.16 -51.52 25.70
C GLU A 479 -19.15 -50.36 25.75
N LEU A 480 -20.08 -50.31 26.74
CA LEU A 480 -21.01 -49.20 26.96
C LEU A 480 -20.27 -47.90 27.35
N GLY A 481 -19.15 -47.99 28.11
CA GLY A 481 -18.30 -46.83 28.44
C GLY A 481 -17.69 -46.15 27.22
N VAL A 482 -17.66 -46.85 26.08
CA VAL A 482 -17.22 -46.26 24.80
C VAL A 482 -18.30 -45.32 24.21
N LYS A 483 -19.59 -45.47 24.63
CA LYS A 483 -20.70 -44.63 24.18
C LYS A 483 -20.49 -43.15 24.50
N ASP A 484 -20.08 -42.85 25.74
CA ASP A 484 -19.82 -41.47 26.17
C ASP A 484 -18.72 -40.81 25.34
N ALA A 485 -17.67 -41.58 25.02
CA ALA A 485 -16.58 -41.10 24.17
C ALA A 485 -17.07 -40.87 22.74
N TYR A 486 -17.96 -41.71 22.22
CA TYR A 486 -18.59 -41.55 20.92
C TYR A 486 -19.49 -40.31 20.87
N GLU A 487 -20.39 -40.13 21.87
CA GLU A 487 -21.28 -38.95 21.92
C GLU A 487 -20.47 -37.66 22.03
N LEU A 488 -19.41 -37.63 22.83
CA LEU A 488 -18.51 -36.50 22.92
C LEU A 488 -17.79 -36.23 21.58
N GLY A 489 -17.31 -37.29 20.94
CA GLY A 489 -16.68 -37.18 19.62
C GLY A 489 -17.64 -36.66 18.56
N ARG A 490 -18.88 -37.16 18.58
CA ARG A 490 -19.95 -36.70 17.67
C ARG A 490 -20.31 -35.23 17.92
N SER A 491 -20.47 -34.84 19.17
CA SER A 491 -20.74 -33.46 19.57
C SER A 491 -19.59 -32.52 19.13
N ASN A 492 -18.33 -32.97 19.24
CA ASN A 492 -17.17 -32.21 18.75
C ASN A 492 -17.20 -32.07 17.24
N ILE A 493 -17.58 -33.12 16.49
CA ILE A 493 -17.74 -33.05 15.03
C ILE A 493 -18.83 -32.06 14.66
N ASP A 494 -19.98 -32.11 15.31
CA ASP A 494 -21.07 -31.18 15.02
C ASP A 494 -20.69 -29.72 15.32
N ARG A 495 -19.92 -29.49 16.39
CA ARG A 495 -19.36 -28.18 16.68
C ARG A 495 -18.40 -27.74 15.60
N MET A 496 -17.46 -28.59 15.17
CA MET A 496 -16.55 -28.26 14.08
C MET A 496 -17.28 -28.03 12.75
N LYS A 497 -18.35 -28.75 12.46
CA LYS A 497 -19.24 -28.51 11.31
C LYS A 497 -19.97 -27.17 11.41
N PHE A 498 -20.32 -26.75 12.61
CA PHE A 498 -20.84 -25.39 12.84
C PHE A 498 -19.77 -24.33 12.59
N ASP A 499 -18.55 -24.52 13.11
CA ASP A 499 -17.43 -23.62 12.90
C ASP A 499 -17.10 -23.49 11.41
N ILE A 500 -17.14 -24.58 10.63
CA ILE A 500 -16.97 -24.56 9.17
C ILE A 500 -17.99 -23.62 8.52
N ARG A 501 -19.28 -23.74 8.88
CA ARG A 501 -20.31 -22.85 8.32
C ARG A 501 -20.05 -21.38 8.65
N CYS A 502 -19.59 -21.09 9.86
CA CYS A 502 -19.22 -19.73 10.26
C CYS A 502 -18.04 -19.19 9.42
N VAL A 503 -16.99 -19.99 9.23
CA VAL A 503 -15.83 -19.61 8.41
C VAL A 503 -16.20 -19.50 6.92
N GLU A 504 -17.10 -20.34 6.42
CA GLU A 504 -17.62 -20.23 5.03
C GLU A 504 -18.41 -18.93 4.83
N CYS A 505 -19.24 -18.54 5.81
CA CYS A 505 -19.94 -17.25 5.79
C CYS A 505 -18.93 -16.09 5.78
N GLU A 506 -17.97 -16.09 6.70
CA GLU A 506 -16.93 -15.06 6.76
C GLU A 506 -16.12 -14.99 5.46
N LYS A 507 -15.78 -16.13 4.88
CA LYS A 507 -15.13 -16.20 3.56
C LYS A 507 -16.01 -15.59 2.47
N GLY A 508 -17.32 -15.90 2.50
CA GLY A 508 -18.30 -15.31 1.59
C GLY A 508 -18.35 -13.79 1.68
N ASP A 509 -18.37 -13.26 2.91
CA ASP A 509 -18.34 -11.82 3.17
C ASP A 509 -17.04 -11.19 2.66
N ASN A 510 -15.89 -11.81 2.94
CA ASN A 510 -14.60 -11.34 2.46
C ASN A 510 -14.49 -11.34 0.92
N ILE A 511 -15.10 -12.31 0.25
CA ILE A 511 -15.22 -12.32 -1.22
C ILE A 511 -16.10 -11.16 -1.68
N GLY A 512 -17.24 -10.95 -1.01
CA GLY A 512 -18.14 -9.83 -1.26
C GLY A 512 -17.44 -8.48 -1.10
N PHE A 513 -16.71 -8.29 -0.02
CA PHE A 513 -15.94 -7.06 0.23
C PHE A 513 -14.82 -6.86 -0.80
N LYS A 514 -14.10 -7.91 -1.18
CA LYS A 514 -13.09 -7.83 -2.25
C LYS A 514 -13.72 -7.38 -3.57
N ASN A 515 -14.88 -7.93 -3.94
CA ASN A 515 -15.59 -7.53 -5.15
C ASN A 515 -16.09 -6.08 -5.04
N LEU A 516 -16.55 -5.67 -3.85
CA LEU A 516 -16.98 -4.29 -3.60
C LEU A 516 -15.81 -3.29 -3.72
N VAL A 517 -14.61 -3.67 -3.31
CA VAL A 517 -13.38 -2.87 -3.54
C VAL A 517 -13.07 -2.78 -5.04
N GLU A 518 -13.24 -3.86 -5.81
CA GLU A 518 -13.05 -3.84 -7.27
C GLU A 518 -14.08 -2.94 -7.95
N ASP A 519 -15.33 -2.98 -7.50
CA ASP A 519 -16.39 -2.08 -8.00
C ASP A 519 -16.09 -0.62 -7.65
N TYR A 520 -15.62 -0.35 -6.43
CA TYR A 520 -15.16 0.98 -6.03
C TYR A 520 -14.05 1.50 -6.96
N GLN A 521 -13.05 0.67 -7.24
CA GLN A 521 -11.95 1.05 -8.15
C GLN A 521 -12.46 1.41 -9.55
N ARG A 522 -13.41 0.63 -10.07
CA ARG A 522 -14.03 0.88 -11.39
C ARG A 522 -14.82 2.19 -11.39
N GLU A 523 -15.69 2.35 -10.41
CA GLU A 523 -16.55 3.53 -10.32
C GLU A 523 -15.73 4.79 -10.06
N TYR A 524 -14.72 4.73 -9.17
CA TYR A 524 -13.77 5.80 -8.95
C TYR A 524 -13.05 6.20 -10.25
N ALA A 525 -12.54 5.22 -10.98
CA ALA A 525 -11.88 5.46 -12.26
C ALA A 525 -12.82 6.08 -13.30
N ASP A 526 -14.09 5.66 -13.33
CA ASP A 526 -15.10 6.23 -14.23
C ASP A 526 -15.46 7.67 -13.85
N ILE A 527 -15.57 7.98 -12.56
CA ILE A 527 -15.82 9.35 -12.07
C ILE A 527 -14.63 10.24 -12.43
N VAL A 528 -13.42 9.83 -12.11
CA VAL A 528 -12.19 10.59 -12.46
C VAL A 528 -12.11 10.82 -13.97
N ARG A 529 -12.37 9.78 -14.78
CA ARG A 529 -12.42 9.89 -16.23
C ARG A 529 -13.48 10.90 -16.69
N SER A 530 -14.65 10.90 -16.07
CA SER A 530 -15.71 11.86 -16.36
C SER A 530 -15.30 13.29 -16.03
N HIS A 531 -14.69 13.50 -14.84
CA HIS A 531 -14.18 14.81 -14.41
C HIS A 531 -13.11 15.35 -15.36
N VAL A 532 -12.22 14.47 -15.83
CA VAL A 532 -11.20 14.83 -16.82
C VAL A 532 -11.85 15.18 -18.15
N ASN A 533 -12.70 14.30 -18.69
CA ASN A 533 -13.24 14.47 -20.03
C ASN A 533 -14.16 15.67 -20.17
N VAL A 534 -14.82 16.12 -19.11
CA VAL A 534 -15.59 17.38 -19.07
C VAL A 534 -14.71 18.62 -19.38
N LYS A 535 -13.38 18.52 -19.16
CA LYS A 535 -12.46 19.63 -19.44
C LYS A 535 -12.06 19.75 -20.92
N PHE A 536 -12.44 18.78 -21.73
CA PHE A 536 -12.08 18.71 -23.14
C PHE A 536 -13.32 18.86 -24.04
N LYS A 537 -13.10 19.38 -25.23
CA LYS A 537 -14.16 19.54 -26.25
C LYS A 537 -14.29 18.30 -27.11
N ARG A 538 -13.18 17.83 -27.68
CA ARG A 538 -13.09 16.70 -28.60
C ARG A 538 -12.17 15.58 -28.11
N VAL A 539 -11.26 15.91 -27.25
CA VAL A 539 -10.31 14.93 -26.71
C VAL A 539 -10.99 14.03 -25.68
N VAL A 540 -10.82 12.74 -25.86
CA VAL A 540 -11.23 11.72 -24.89
C VAL A 540 -9.99 11.13 -24.25
N VAL A 541 -9.91 11.23 -22.93
CA VAL A 541 -8.81 10.69 -22.11
C VAL A 541 -9.26 9.36 -21.50
N GLU A 542 -8.55 8.30 -21.82
CA GLU A 542 -8.71 6.98 -21.22
C GLU A 542 -7.58 6.76 -20.22
N MET A 543 -7.90 6.70 -18.93
CA MET A 543 -6.93 6.55 -17.83
C MET A 543 -6.82 5.12 -17.32
N THR A 544 -7.81 4.31 -17.59
CA THR A 544 -7.89 2.89 -17.21
C THR A 544 -8.55 2.08 -18.30
N ARG A 545 -8.09 0.84 -18.48
CA ARG A 545 -8.69 -0.09 -19.44
C ARG A 545 -8.77 -1.50 -18.83
N PRO A 546 -9.85 -2.26 -19.07
CA PRO A 546 -9.90 -3.65 -18.66
C PRO A 546 -8.89 -4.49 -19.45
N ASN A 547 -8.06 -5.26 -18.77
CA ASN A 547 -7.17 -6.24 -19.38
C ASN A 547 -7.94 -7.52 -19.77
N LYS A 548 -7.25 -8.50 -20.32
CA LYS A 548 -7.87 -9.78 -20.76
C LYS A 548 -8.55 -10.57 -19.62
N SER A 549 -8.18 -10.33 -18.37
CA SER A 549 -8.80 -10.95 -17.18
C SER A 549 -9.92 -10.10 -16.58
N GLY A 550 -10.26 -8.96 -17.19
CA GLY A 550 -11.28 -8.02 -16.71
C GLY A 550 -10.81 -7.11 -15.56
N GLN A 551 -9.54 -7.16 -15.18
CA GLN A 551 -8.96 -6.26 -14.21
C GLN A 551 -8.61 -4.93 -14.88
N LEU A 552 -8.80 -3.82 -14.15
CA LEU A 552 -8.38 -2.51 -14.63
C LEU A 552 -6.84 -2.44 -14.67
N GLU A 553 -6.31 -2.12 -15.82
CA GLU A 553 -4.92 -1.69 -15.99
C GLU A 553 -4.87 -0.19 -16.20
N ASP A 554 -3.86 0.43 -15.65
CA ASP A 554 -3.60 1.84 -15.81
C ASP A 554 -3.05 2.11 -17.20
N VAL A 555 -3.73 2.98 -17.93
CA VAL A 555 -3.30 3.47 -19.24
C VAL A 555 -3.38 5.00 -19.27
N CYS A 556 -2.86 5.63 -20.30
CA CYS A 556 -3.05 7.04 -20.56
C CYS A 556 -3.10 7.24 -22.07
N ASN A 557 -4.27 6.99 -22.64
CA ASN A 557 -4.50 7.13 -24.07
C ASN A 557 -5.36 8.36 -24.32
N LEU A 558 -4.98 9.12 -25.33
CA LEU A 558 -5.76 10.26 -25.80
C LEU A 558 -6.25 9.99 -27.21
N SER A 559 -7.49 10.30 -27.46
CA SER A 559 -8.13 10.13 -28.77
C SER A 559 -9.00 11.33 -29.11
N ILE A 560 -9.31 11.51 -30.39
CA ILE A 560 -10.27 12.51 -30.85
C ILE A 560 -11.61 11.81 -31.06
N ASP A 561 -12.68 12.36 -30.50
CA ASP A 561 -14.05 11.86 -30.64
C ASP A 561 -14.17 10.34 -30.33
N GLY A 562 -13.31 9.81 -29.47
CA GLY A 562 -13.27 8.41 -29.08
C GLY A 562 -12.61 7.44 -30.07
N VAL A 563 -12.04 7.93 -31.17
CA VAL A 563 -11.38 7.11 -32.20
C VAL A 563 -9.87 7.03 -31.90
N SER A 564 -9.40 5.90 -31.37
CA SER A 564 -8.03 5.73 -30.87
C SER A 564 -7.00 5.26 -31.91
N ASN A 565 -7.42 4.72 -33.06
CA ASN A 565 -6.51 3.96 -33.94
C ASN A 565 -5.90 4.75 -35.12
N THR A 566 -6.15 6.06 -35.23
CA THR A 566 -5.60 6.87 -36.31
C THR A 566 -5.32 8.29 -35.84
N VAL A 567 -4.41 8.42 -34.90
CA VAL A 567 -3.90 9.76 -34.56
C VAL A 567 -2.94 10.17 -35.68
N ASN A 568 -3.46 10.96 -36.60
CA ASN A 568 -2.65 11.63 -37.63
C ASN A 568 -2.05 12.93 -37.04
N SER A 569 -1.13 13.55 -37.76
CA SER A 569 -0.46 14.77 -37.31
C SER A 569 -1.41 15.92 -36.96
N ALA A 570 -2.54 16.03 -37.62
CA ALA A 570 -3.57 17.02 -37.30
C ALA A 570 -4.25 16.71 -35.96
N SER A 571 -4.64 15.45 -35.74
CA SER A 571 -5.24 15.01 -34.49
C SER A 571 -4.29 15.18 -33.30
N GLU A 572 -2.99 14.90 -33.49
CA GLU A 572 -1.97 15.13 -32.46
C GLU A 572 -1.90 16.59 -32.03
N LYS A 573 -1.98 17.52 -32.99
CA LYS A 573 -1.97 18.95 -32.70
C LYS A 573 -3.22 19.40 -31.96
N ILE A 574 -4.38 18.90 -32.38
CA ILE A 574 -5.66 19.19 -31.71
C ILE A 574 -5.61 18.70 -30.27
N ILE A 575 -5.19 17.45 -30.04
CA ILE A 575 -5.02 16.89 -28.68
C ILE A 575 -4.10 17.79 -27.85
N GLY A 576 -2.94 18.14 -28.40
CA GLY A 576 -1.98 18.96 -27.68
C GLY A 576 -2.50 20.34 -27.29
N CYS A 577 -3.23 20.99 -28.21
CA CYS A 577 -3.83 22.30 -27.94
C CYS A 577 -4.91 22.21 -26.86
N GLU A 578 -5.83 21.23 -26.95
CA GLU A 578 -6.86 21.04 -25.93
C GLU A 578 -6.26 20.65 -24.56
N VAL A 579 -5.16 19.87 -24.52
CA VAL A 579 -4.43 19.61 -23.29
C VAL A 579 -3.89 20.89 -22.70
N CYS A 580 -3.21 21.72 -23.49
CA CYS A 580 -2.71 23.02 -23.01
C CYS A 580 -3.85 23.89 -22.45
N GLU A 581 -4.99 23.97 -23.15
CA GLU A 581 -6.15 24.77 -22.76
C GLU A 581 -6.79 24.25 -21.46
N ALA A 582 -6.97 22.93 -21.34
CA ALA A 582 -7.53 22.31 -20.15
C ALA A 582 -6.68 22.60 -18.89
N PHE A 583 -5.34 22.53 -19.02
CA PHE A 583 -4.44 22.86 -17.91
C PHE A 583 -4.40 24.35 -17.63
N GLN A 584 -4.39 25.21 -18.63
CA GLN A 584 -4.47 26.65 -18.44
C GLN A 584 -5.77 27.04 -17.73
N SER A 585 -6.89 26.47 -18.13
CA SER A 585 -8.19 26.67 -17.50
C SER A 585 -8.21 26.19 -16.04
N HIS A 586 -7.66 25.00 -15.78
CA HIS A 586 -7.60 24.45 -14.42
C HIS A 586 -6.79 25.33 -13.47
N TYR A 587 -5.64 25.83 -13.91
CA TYR A 587 -4.81 26.72 -13.09
C TYR A 587 -5.26 28.20 -13.10
N GLY A 588 -6.33 28.51 -13.80
CA GLY A 588 -6.88 29.86 -13.87
C GLY A 588 -5.97 30.88 -14.56
N ILE A 589 -5.14 30.42 -15.51
CA ILE A 589 -4.17 31.24 -16.22
C ILE A 589 -4.33 31.06 -17.74
N SER A 590 -4.36 32.13 -18.49
CA SER A 590 -4.35 32.11 -19.96
C SER A 590 -2.98 32.53 -20.45
N LEU A 591 -2.31 31.63 -21.16
CA LEU A 591 -0.96 31.79 -21.70
C LEU A 591 -1.01 31.78 -23.25
N PRO A 592 -0.04 32.40 -23.94
CA PRO A 592 0.06 32.32 -25.39
C PRO A 592 0.20 30.88 -25.84
N LEU A 593 -0.65 30.43 -26.76
CA LEU A 593 -0.63 29.06 -27.31
C LEU A 593 0.05 29.08 -28.69
N PHE A 594 1.21 28.42 -28.77
CA PHE A 594 1.92 28.21 -30.00
C PHE A 594 1.47 26.91 -30.69
N ILE A 595 1.09 27.01 -31.95
CA ILE A 595 0.70 25.86 -32.78
C ILE A 595 1.71 25.73 -33.92
N ASP A 596 2.70 24.84 -33.73
CA ASP A 596 3.73 24.56 -34.72
C ASP A 596 3.30 23.41 -35.65
N GLY A 597 3.54 23.56 -36.96
CA GLY A 597 3.15 22.59 -37.98
C GLY A 597 1.64 22.63 -38.29
N SER A 598 1.06 23.81 -38.30
CA SER A 598 -0.37 24.02 -38.55
C SER A 598 -0.80 23.69 -39.99
N GLU A 599 0.15 23.52 -40.91
CA GLU A 599 -0.11 23.07 -42.29
C GLU A 599 -0.76 21.69 -42.40
N CYS A 600 -0.70 20.86 -41.36
CA CYS A 600 -1.40 19.58 -41.32
C CYS A 600 -2.89 19.70 -40.97
N MET A 601 -3.35 20.90 -40.59
CA MET A 601 -4.74 21.17 -40.19
C MET A 601 -5.42 22.13 -41.21
N ASN A 602 -6.70 21.93 -41.44
CA ASN A 602 -7.50 22.92 -42.13
C ASN A 602 -7.80 24.08 -41.17
N ASP A 603 -7.96 25.28 -41.70
CA ASP A 603 -8.21 26.50 -40.91
C ASP A 603 -9.45 26.35 -39.99
N GLU A 604 -10.46 25.59 -40.41
CA GLU A 604 -11.68 25.26 -39.64
C GLU A 604 -11.42 24.30 -38.46
N ASN A 605 -10.33 23.54 -38.51
CA ASN A 605 -9.96 22.55 -37.50
C ASN A 605 -8.87 23.05 -36.50
N ILE A 606 -8.41 24.28 -36.67
CA ILE A 606 -7.48 24.90 -35.73
C ILE A 606 -8.26 25.14 -34.43
N PRO A 607 -7.83 24.56 -33.30
CA PRO A 607 -8.55 24.70 -32.02
C PRO A 607 -8.75 26.17 -31.64
N GLU A 608 -9.97 26.51 -31.21
CA GLU A 608 -10.23 27.79 -30.59
C GLU A 608 -9.49 27.87 -29.25
N HIS A 609 -8.96 29.02 -28.94
CA HIS A 609 -8.31 29.31 -27.67
C HIS A 609 -8.80 30.64 -27.12
N ASP A 610 -9.18 30.67 -25.84
CA ASP A 610 -9.70 31.88 -25.18
C ASP A 610 -8.60 32.94 -24.94
N GLY A 611 -7.35 32.61 -25.20
CA GLY A 611 -6.18 33.47 -25.09
C GLY A 611 -5.55 33.84 -26.42
N GLN A 612 -4.32 34.30 -26.35
CA GLN A 612 -3.49 34.64 -27.51
C GLN A 612 -3.04 33.37 -28.25
N ARG A 613 -3.28 33.34 -29.57
CA ARG A 613 -2.94 32.22 -30.42
C ARG A 613 -1.84 32.61 -31.41
N ILE A 614 -0.78 31.80 -31.50
CA ILE A 614 0.36 32.02 -32.38
C ILE A 614 0.54 30.80 -33.26
N ILE A 615 0.27 30.96 -34.54
CA ILE A 615 0.28 29.87 -35.52
C ILE A 615 1.56 29.93 -36.34
N LEU A 616 2.29 28.81 -36.40
CA LEU A 616 3.48 28.65 -37.22
C LEU A 616 3.10 27.80 -38.44
N LYS A 617 3.10 28.42 -39.64
CA LYS A 617 2.64 27.78 -40.89
C LYS A 617 3.75 27.73 -41.93
N VAL A 618 3.94 26.58 -42.55
CA VAL A 618 4.86 26.44 -43.67
C VAL A 618 4.24 27.01 -44.92
N THR A 619 4.95 27.84 -45.62
CA THR A 619 4.55 28.42 -46.90
C THR A 619 5.77 28.47 -47.83
N GLU A 620 5.54 28.73 -49.11
CA GLU A 620 6.65 28.91 -50.08
C GLU A 620 7.33 30.29 -49.96
N ASN A 621 6.75 31.21 -49.20
CA ASN A 621 7.21 32.58 -49.05
C ASN A 621 8.29 32.70 -47.99
N ASP A 622 8.98 33.87 -47.98
CA ASP A 622 9.90 34.24 -46.92
C ASP A 622 9.19 34.39 -45.57
N PHE A 623 9.96 34.45 -44.49
CA PHE A 623 9.45 34.61 -43.13
C PHE A 623 8.61 35.89 -43.01
N LYS A 624 7.35 35.74 -42.62
CA LYS A 624 6.40 36.85 -42.47
C LYS A 624 5.57 36.65 -41.20
N VAL A 625 5.19 37.76 -40.59
CA VAL A 625 4.32 37.82 -39.39
C VAL A 625 3.05 38.61 -39.79
N GLU A 626 1.89 38.05 -39.54
CA GLU A 626 0.59 38.64 -39.89
C GLU A 626 -0.38 38.59 -38.70
#